data_d51a039a7178a71cb3e0b6722310cf81
#
_entry.id   d51a039a7178a71cb3e0b6722310cf81
#
_cell.length_a   1.000
_cell.length_b   1.000
_cell.length_c   1.000
_cell.angle_alpha   90.00
_cell.angle_beta   90.00
_cell.angle_gamma   90.00
#
_symmetry.space_group_name_H-M   'P 1'
#
loop_
_entity.id
_entity.type
_entity.pdbx_description
1 polymer ?
#
loop_
_entity_poly.entity_id
_entity_poly.type
_entity_poly.pdbx_seq_one_letter_code
_entity_poly.pdbx_strand_id
1 'polypeptide(L)'
;MKNNGKYKIGISGTGFVARGLMYSLKYHPQLELVGVLTRRDINSLKDVPAEKKIITGNVNKLIKSCDLVVECTGDAIHATVVVEAILEAGLPVVTMNPELQITTGTYLAKKGILIEAEGDQPGTIAALDAEVKSMGFKPIVYGNIKRYLNLNPTREEM
;
A
#
# COMPACT_ATOMS: atom_id res chain seq x y z
N MET A 1 6.17 13.96 13.49
CA MET A 1 6.02 14.36 14.92
C MET A 1 4.69 13.85 15.46
N LYS A 2 4.70 13.13 16.58
CA LYS A 2 3.46 12.62 17.21
C LYS A 2 2.64 13.80 17.74
N ASN A 3 1.57 14.16 17.06
CA ASN A 3 0.54 15.04 17.62
C ASN A 3 -0.52 14.15 18.26
N ASN A 4 -0.76 14.29 19.56
CA ASN A 4 -1.67 13.46 20.37
C ASN A 4 -1.33 11.95 20.47
N GLY A 5 -0.09 11.52 20.27
CA GLY A 5 0.32 10.13 20.43
C GLY A 5 -0.10 9.17 19.31
N LYS A 6 -0.77 9.65 18.23
CA LYS A 6 -1.19 8.83 17.09
C LYS A 6 -0.29 9.06 15.87
N TYR A 7 -0.12 8.02 15.06
CA TYR A 7 0.48 8.11 13.74
C TYR A 7 -0.58 8.46 12.70
N LYS A 8 -0.32 9.46 11.89
CA LYS A 8 -1.21 9.94 10.83
C LYS A 8 -0.98 9.15 9.55
N ILE A 9 -1.99 8.42 9.13
CA ILE A 9 -1.93 7.52 7.97
C ILE A 9 -2.60 8.18 6.76
N GLY A 10 -1.85 8.27 5.66
CA GLY A 10 -2.37 8.54 4.33
C GLY A 10 -2.61 7.23 3.57
N ILE A 11 -3.65 7.17 2.74
CA ILE A 11 -3.90 6.03 1.86
C ILE A 11 -3.94 6.53 0.41
N SER A 12 -3.17 5.87 -0.47
CA SER A 12 -3.28 6.05 -1.92
C SER A 12 -4.16 4.95 -2.50
N GLY A 13 -5.33 5.32 -2.99
CA GLY A 13 -6.33 4.41 -3.55
C GLY A 13 -7.69 4.45 -2.86
N THR A 14 -8.72 4.04 -3.59
CA THR A 14 -10.12 3.91 -3.10
C THR A 14 -10.75 2.59 -3.56
N GLY A 15 -9.92 1.62 -3.92
CA GLY A 15 -10.32 0.27 -4.32
C GLY A 15 -10.69 -0.63 -3.14
N PHE A 16 -10.89 -1.90 -3.42
CA PHE A 16 -11.29 -2.90 -2.43
C PHE A 16 -10.33 -2.97 -1.24
N VAL A 17 -9.02 -3.13 -1.52
CA VAL A 17 -7.98 -3.22 -0.48
C VAL A 17 -7.91 -1.95 0.37
N ALA A 18 -7.92 -0.77 -0.28
CA ALA A 18 -7.90 0.52 0.42
C ALA A 18 -9.10 0.67 1.38
N ARG A 19 -10.30 0.26 0.96
CA ARG A 19 -11.51 0.29 1.81
C ARG A 19 -11.38 -0.66 2.99
N GLY A 20 -10.88 -1.88 2.78
CA GLY A 20 -10.62 -2.85 3.83
C GLY A 20 -9.67 -2.28 4.88
N LEU A 21 -8.57 -1.65 4.45
CA LEU A 21 -7.63 -0.98 5.33
C LEU A 21 -8.30 0.16 6.12
N MET A 22 -9.08 1.02 5.45
CA MET A 22 -9.81 2.11 6.13
C MET A 22 -10.76 1.59 7.23
N TYR A 23 -11.42 0.44 7.01
CA TYR A 23 -12.22 -0.21 8.04
C TYR A 23 -11.34 -0.75 9.18
N SER A 24 -10.24 -1.40 8.85
CA SER A 24 -9.32 -1.99 9.83
C SER A 24 -8.68 -0.93 10.74
N LEU A 25 -8.33 0.24 10.21
CA LEU A 25 -7.73 1.33 10.99
C LEU A 25 -8.57 1.77 12.18
N LYS A 26 -9.89 1.59 12.13
CA LYS A 26 -10.80 1.92 13.24
C LYS A 26 -10.54 1.10 14.51
N TYR A 27 -9.93 -0.08 14.37
CA TYR A 27 -9.59 -0.98 15.48
C TYR A 27 -8.18 -0.75 16.02
N HIS A 28 -7.43 0.22 15.46
CA HIS A 28 -6.07 0.56 15.84
C HIS A 28 -6.00 1.98 16.42
N PRO A 29 -6.21 2.16 17.72
CA PRO A 29 -6.35 3.50 18.34
C PRO A 29 -5.10 4.36 18.23
N GLN A 30 -3.93 3.75 17.97
CA GLN A 30 -2.66 4.45 17.74
C GLN A 30 -2.51 5.01 16.31
N LEU A 31 -3.42 4.66 15.39
CA LEU A 31 -3.41 5.09 14.00
C LEU A 31 -4.60 6.02 13.72
N GLU A 32 -4.38 7.03 12.89
CA GLU A 32 -5.42 7.98 12.47
C GLU A 32 -5.39 8.15 10.96
N LEU A 33 -6.48 7.83 10.28
CA LEU A 33 -6.65 8.12 8.86
C LEU A 33 -6.86 9.62 8.64
N VAL A 34 -5.91 10.28 7.99
CA VAL A 34 -5.94 11.74 7.79
C VAL A 34 -6.04 12.17 6.33
N GLY A 35 -5.82 11.25 5.38
CA GLY A 35 -5.88 11.57 3.97
C GLY A 35 -6.09 10.35 3.08
N VAL A 36 -6.84 10.54 2.00
CA VAL A 36 -7.07 9.51 0.97
C VAL A 36 -6.85 10.13 -0.40
N LEU A 37 -5.87 9.61 -1.14
CA LEU A 37 -5.59 10.03 -2.51
C LEU A 37 -6.37 9.19 -3.50
N THR A 38 -6.99 9.84 -4.49
CA THR A 38 -7.71 9.16 -5.57
C THR A 38 -7.62 9.92 -6.89
N ARG A 39 -7.62 9.18 -8.01
CA ARG A 39 -7.79 9.75 -9.35
C ARG A 39 -9.25 9.86 -9.79
N ARG A 40 -10.13 9.17 -9.05
CA ARG A 40 -11.56 9.17 -9.36
C ARG A 40 -12.18 10.51 -8.97
N ASP A 41 -13.25 10.89 -9.67
CA ASP A 41 -14.05 12.03 -9.22
C ASP A 41 -14.61 11.75 -7.81
N ILE A 42 -14.28 12.64 -6.88
CA ILE A 42 -14.63 12.51 -5.46
C ILE A 42 -16.15 12.45 -5.27
N ASN A 43 -16.92 13.13 -6.15
CA ASN A 43 -18.38 13.13 -6.09
C ASN A 43 -19.00 11.81 -6.57
N SER A 44 -18.30 11.08 -7.41
CA SER A 44 -18.72 9.76 -7.91
C SER A 44 -18.41 8.61 -6.97
N LEU A 45 -17.60 8.85 -5.92
CA LEU A 45 -17.22 7.80 -4.98
C LEU A 45 -18.41 7.36 -4.14
N LYS A 46 -18.68 6.05 -4.17
CA LYS A 46 -19.65 5.38 -3.32
C LYS A 46 -18.94 4.48 -2.32
N ASP A 47 -19.48 4.39 -1.11
CA ASP A 47 -19.05 3.44 -0.06
C ASP A 47 -17.57 3.49 0.33
N VAL A 48 -16.94 4.67 0.24
CA VAL A 48 -15.59 4.88 0.78
C VAL A 48 -15.74 5.21 2.28
N PRO A 49 -15.13 4.42 3.18
CA PRO A 49 -15.28 4.59 4.64
C PRO A 49 -14.39 5.71 5.18
N ALA A 50 -14.37 6.83 4.50
CA ALA A 50 -13.63 8.05 4.85
C ALA A 50 -14.50 9.29 4.63
N GLU A 51 -14.31 10.32 5.46
CA GLU A 51 -14.98 11.59 5.28
C GLU A 51 -14.52 12.27 3.99
N LYS A 52 -15.45 12.83 3.21
CA LYS A 52 -15.13 13.51 1.94
C LYS A 52 -14.06 14.61 2.10
N LYS A 53 -14.01 15.29 3.24
CA LYS A 53 -13.04 16.38 3.49
C LYS A 53 -11.57 15.94 3.47
N ILE A 54 -11.29 14.66 3.76
CA ILE A 54 -9.92 14.12 3.74
C ILE A 54 -9.59 13.40 2.42
N ILE A 55 -10.54 13.31 1.48
CA ILE A 55 -10.29 12.72 0.16
C ILE A 55 -9.78 13.82 -0.79
N THR A 56 -8.72 13.52 -1.52
CA THR A 56 -8.07 14.47 -2.42
C THR A 56 -7.52 13.80 -3.68
N GLY A 57 -7.48 14.56 -4.78
CA GLY A 57 -6.73 14.19 -5.98
C GLY A 57 -5.29 14.75 -6.01
N ASN A 58 -4.86 15.43 -4.95
CA ASN A 58 -3.57 16.13 -4.91
C ASN A 58 -2.61 15.45 -3.93
N VAL A 59 -1.54 14.87 -4.46
CA VAL A 59 -0.51 14.17 -3.67
C VAL A 59 0.16 15.08 -2.65
N ASN A 60 0.40 16.35 -2.98
CA ASN A 60 1.03 17.30 -2.05
C ASN A 60 0.16 17.62 -0.83
N LYS A 61 -1.18 17.56 -0.97
CA LYS A 61 -2.08 17.66 0.19
C LYS A 61 -1.95 16.44 1.09
N LEU A 62 -1.87 15.24 0.51
CA LEU A 62 -1.66 14.01 1.27
C LEU A 62 -0.34 14.07 2.03
N ILE A 63 0.76 14.38 1.36
CA ILE A 63 2.11 14.47 1.94
C ILE A 63 2.14 15.40 3.17
N LYS A 64 1.49 16.56 3.09
CA LYS A 64 1.48 17.55 4.19
C LYS A 64 0.65 17.11 5.40
N SER A 65 -0.19 16.11 5.27
CA SER A 65 -1.16 15.74 6.31
C SER A 65 -0.77 14.49 7.10
N CYS A 66 0.11 13.64 6.58
CA CYS A 66 0.37 12.32 7.15
C CYS A 66 1.83 12.10 7.55
N ASP A 67 2.08 11.07 8.35
CA ASP A 67 3.41 10.63 8.79
C ASP A 67 3.94 9.48 7.91
N LEU A 68 3.03 8.71 7.30
CA LEU A 68 3.33 7.65 6.33
C LEU A 68 2.15 7.46 5.38
N VAL A 69 2.41 6.84 4.24
CA VAL A 69 1.38 6.49 3.25
C VAL A 69 1.35 5.00 3.00
N VAL A 70 0.12 4.45 2.93
CA VAL A 70 -0.11 3.08 2.43
C VAL A 70 -0.61 3.16 1.00
N GLU A 71 0.13 2.60 0.08
CA GLU A 71 -0.20 2.52 -1.33
C GLU A 71 -1.00 1.25 -1.61
N CYS A 72 -2.23 1.41 -2.11
CA CYS A 72 -3.23 0.36 -2.33
C CYS A 72 -3.84 0.45 -3.74
N THR A 73 -3.10 0.93 -4.73
CA THR A 73 -3.59 0.96 -6.12
C THR A 73 -3.14 -0.28 -6.88
N GLY A 74 -3.81 -0.61 -7.98
CA GLY A 74 -3.42 -1.72 -8.85
C GLY A 74 -2.71 -1.26 -10.14
N ASP A 75 -2.31 0.01 -10.23
CA ASP A 75 -1.68 0.59 -11.42
C ASP A 75 -0.22 0.96 -11.09
N ALA A 76 0.71 0.12 -11.48
CA ALA A 76 2.13 0.28 -11.15
C ALA A 76 2.74 1.57 -11.71
N ILE A 77 2.30 2.02 -12.90
CA ILE A 77 2.84 3.23 -13.53
C ILE A 77 2.43 4.47 -12.72
N HIS A 78 1.15 4.58 -12.41
CA HIS A 78 0.65 5.68 -11.58
C HIS A 78 1.21 5.61 -10.15
N ALA A 79 1.23 4.43 -9.57
CA ALA A 79 1.77 4.24 -8.23
C ALA A 79 3.23 4.65 -8.15
N THR A 80 4.06 4.37 -9.17
CA THR A 80 5.46 4.81 -9.22
C THR A 80 5.59 6.32 -9.06
N VAL A 81 4.83 7.10 -9.82
CA VAL A 81 4.88 8.58 -9.77
C VAL A 81 4.45 9.10 -8.38
N VAL A 82 3.38 8.52 -7.82
CA VAL A 82 2.87 8.94 -6.51
C VAL A 82 3.84 8.56 -5.39
N VAL A 83 4.33 7.32 -5.40
CA VAL A 83 5.26 6.81 -4.38
C VAL A 83 6.58 7.56 -4.42
N GLU A 84 7.11 7.84 -5.62
CA GLU A 84 8.32 8.64 -5.78
C GLU A 84 8.18 10.02 -5.11
N ALA A 85 7.11 10.74 -5.38
CA ALA A 85 6.87 12.05 -4.78
C ALA A 85 6.76 11.99 -3.25
N ILE A 86 6.17 10.92 -2.69
CA ILE A 86 6.04 10.72 -1.26
C ILE A 86 7.40 10.41 -0.61
N LEU A 87 8.20 9.52 -1.22
CA LEU A 87 9.53 9.17 -0.73
C LEU A 87 10.49 10.36 -0.81
N GLU A 88 10.46 11.15 -1.89
CA GLU A 88 11.26 12.38 -2.03
C GLU A 88 10.88 13.46 -1.01
N ALA A 89 9.65 13.45 -0.52
CA ALA A 89 9.22 14.28 0.58
C ALA A 89 9.66 13.74 1.98
N GLY A 90 10.38 12.62 2.02
CA GLY A 90 10.90 12.01 3.25
C GLY A 90 9.89 11.17 4.03
N LEU A 91 8.74 10.86 3.46
CA LEU A 91 7.73 10.03 4.11
C LEU A 91 7.92 8.55 3.74
N PRO A 92 7.80 7.62 4.71
CA PRO A 92 7.81 6.19 4.42
C PRO A 92 6.53 5.77 3.69
N VAL A 93 6.67 4.76 2.82
CA VAL A 93 5.57 4.14 2.09
C VAL A 93 5.51 2.65 2.39
N VAL A 94 4.32 2.16 2.68
CA VAL A 94 4.00 0.73 2.69
C VAL A 94 3.19 0.45 1.44
N THR A 95 3.64 -0.44 0.57
CA THR A 95 2.92 -0.77 -0.66
C THR A 95 2.27 -2.15 -0.59
N MET A 96 1.08 -2.26 -1.15
CA MET A 96 0.37 -3.51 -1.38
C MET A 96 0.28 -3.84 -2.87
N ASN A 97 1.17 -3.26 -3.68
CA ASN A 97 1.17 -3.39 -5.12
C ASN A 97 2.40 -4.18 -5.58
N PRO A 98 2.28 -5.50 -5.82
CA PRO A 98 3.41 -6.34 -6.24
C PRO A 98 3.96 -5.94 -7.61
N GLU A 99 3.12 -5.42 -8.52
CA GLU A 99 3.57 -4.95 -9.83
C GLU A 99 4.47 -3.72 -9.72
N LEU A 100 4.16 -2.80 -8.81
CA LEU A 100 5.05 -1.68 -8.47
C LEU A 100 6.40 -2.18 -7.98
N GLN A 101 6.38 -3.14 -7.05
CA GLN A 101 7.58 -3.67 -6.42
C GLN A 101 8.49 -4.36 -7.44
N ILE A 102 7.91 -5.17 -8.33
CA ILE A 102 8.65 -5.90 -9.37
C ILE A 102 9.20 -4.95 -10.43
N THR A 103 8.45 -3.91 -10.82
CA THR A 103 8.84 -3.02 -11.93
C THR A 103 9.77 -1.89 -11.51
N THR A 104 9.44 -1.19 -10.44
CA THR A 104 10.16 0.03 -10.01
C THR A 104 10.61 0.02 -8.55
N GLY A 105 10.32 -1.05 -7.80
CA GLY A 105 10.61 -1.13 -6.37
C GLY A 105 12.08 -0.87 -6.03
N THR A 106 13.02 -1.46 -6.77
CA THR A 106 14.47 -1.24 -6.57
C THR A 106 14.88 0.22 -6.80
N TYR A 107 14.26 0.89 -7.76
CA TYR A 107 14.48 2.32 -8.01
C TYR A 107 13.91 3.17 -6.87
N LEU A 108 12.68 2.91 -6.47
CA LEU A 108 11.99 3.64 -5.41
C LEU A 108 12.65 3.45 -4.03
N ALA A 109 13.13 2.25 -3.72
CA ALA A 109 13.84 1.95 -2.46
C ALA A 109 15.14 2.76 -2.28
N LYS A 110 15.72 3.30 -3.37
CA LYS A 110 16.87 4.21 -3.30
C LYS A 110 16.48 5.64 -2.90
N LYS A 111 15.20 5.97 -2.98
CA LYS A 111 14.68 7.32 -2.69
C LYS A 111 14.20 7.48 -1.26
N GLY A 112 13.90 6.39 -0.56
CA GLY A 112 13.42 6.45 0.82
C GLY A 112 13.00 5.09 1.36
N ILE A 113 12.24 5.10 2.43
CA ILE A 113 11.75 3.90 3.11
C ILE A 113 10.53 3.36 2.36
N LEU A 114 10.73 2.33 1.56
CA LEU A 114 9.69 1.57 0.89
C LEU A 114 9.59 0.18 1.53
N ILE A 115 8.41 -0.14 2.06
CA ILE A 115 8.13 -1.42 2.72
C ILE A 115 7.04 -2.13 1.93
N GLU A 116 7.24 -3.39 1.62
CA GLU A 116 6.20 -4.23 1.06
C GLU A 116 5.37 -4.87 2.16
N ALA A 117 4.05 -4.78 2.03
CA ALA A 117 3.14 -5.39 2.98
C ALA A 117 3.12 -6.92 2.80
N GLU A 118 3.02 -7.64 3.91
CA GLU A 118 2.77 -9.07 3.90
C GLU A 118 1.34 -9.38 3.46
N GLY A 119 1.13 -10.62 2.98
CA GLY A 119 -0.19 -11.12 2.57
C GLY A 119 -0.33 -11.33 1.08
N ASP A 120 0.57 -10.78 0.28
CA ASP A 120 0.72 -11.07 -1.15
C ASP A 120 2.21 -11.26 -1.48
N GLN A 121 2.54 -11.48 -2.70
CA GLN A 121 3.92 -11.69 -3.15
C GLN A 121 4.47 -10.41 -3.75
N PRO A 122 5.77 -10.19 -3.59
CA PRO A 122 6.83 -11.01 -3.00
C PRO A 122 7.00 -10.88 -1.48
N GLY A 123 6.28 -9.97 -0.80
CA GLY A 123 6.43 -9.69 0.63
C GLY A 123 6.26 -10.93 1.51
N THR A 124 5.27 -11.79 1.23
CA THR A 124 5.05 -13.05 1.96
C THR A 124 6.24 -14.00 1.83
N ILE A 125 6.85 -14.09 0.64
CA ILE A 125 8.04 -14.95 0.44
C ILE A 125 9.23 -14.38 1.20
N ALA A 126 9.41 -13.07 1.22
CA ALA A 126 10.49 -12.42 1.95
C ALA A 126 10.37 -12.63 3.47
N ALA A 127 9.17 -12.53 4.02
CA ALA A 127 8.90 -12.79 5.43
C ALA A 127 9.18 -14.26 5.78
N LEU A 128 8.70 -15.21 4.97
CA LEU A 128 8.97 -16.63 5.14
C LEU A 128 10.47 -16.96 5.04
N ASP A 129 11.18 -16.35 4.11
CA ASP A 129 12.65 -16.50 3.97
C ASP A 129 13.38 -16.08 5.23
N ALA A 130 13.01 -14.92 5.78
CA ALA A 130 13.61 -14.42 7.01
C ALA A 130 13.37 -15.37 8.19
N GLU A 131 12.15 -15.89 8.33
CA GLU A 131 11.78 -16.83 9.38
C GLU A 131 12.54 -18.14 9.25
N VAL A 132 12.57 -18.76 8.07
CA VAL A 132 13.27 -20.02 7.79
C VAL A 132 14.78 -19.90 8.06
N LYS A 133 15.38 -18.79 7.67
CA LYS A 133 16.80 -18.50 7.97
C LYS A 133 17.06 -18.32 9.46
N SER A 134 16.13 -17.70 10.19
CA SER A 134 16.27 -17.53 11.64
C SER A 134 16.28 -18.87 12.40
N MET A 135 15.63 -19.90 11.84
CA MET A 135 15.66 -21.27 12.36
C MET A 135 16.93 -22.06 11.96
N GLY A 136 17.86 -21.45 11.21
CA GLY A 136 19.11 -22.09 10.77
C GLY A 136 19.00 -22.85 9.45
N PHE A 137 17.88 -22.80 8.75
CA PHE A 137 17.73 -23.42 7.43
C PHE A 137 18.25 -22.53 6.31
N LYS A 138 18.75 -23.15 5.24
CA LYS A 138 19.17 -22.46 4.03
C LYS A 138 18.16 -22.74 2.93
N PRO A 139 17.39 -21.75 2.46
CA PRO A 139 16.50 -21.93 1.32
C PRO A 139 17.25 -22.34 0.06
N ILE A 140 16.69 -23.26 -0.72
CA ILE A 140 17.30 -23.77 -1.97
C ILE A 140 16.52 -23.24 -3.18
N VAL A 141 15.19 -23.17 -3.07
CA VAL A 141 14.31 -22.73 -4.15
C VAL A 141 13.22 -21.86 -3.59
N TYR A 142 12.94 -20.77 -4.28
CA TYR A 142 11.78 -19.92 -4.04
C TYR A 142 10.78 -20.12 -5.17
N GLY A 143 9.53 -20.33 -4.83
CA GLY A 143 8.50 -20.55 -5.83
C GLY A 143 7.13 -20.10 -5.35
N ASN A 144 6.32 -19.67 -6.31
CA ASN A 144 4.90 -19.44 -6.12
C ASN A 144 4.12 -20.39 -7.01
N ILE A 145 3.18 -21.12 -6.43
CA ILE A 145 2.32 -22.05 -7.15
C ILE A 145 0.92 -21.48 -7.15
N LYS A 146 0.43 -21.11 -8.34
CA LYS A 146 -0.98 -20.83 -8.57
C LYS A 146 -1.66 -22.09 -9.10
N ARG A 147 -2.84 -22.38 -8.62
CA ARG A 147 -3.59 -23.58 -9.02
C ARG A 147 -3.92 -23.59 -10.51
N TYR A 148 -4.32 -22.43 -11.03
CA TYR A 148 -4.43 -22.18 -12.46
C TYR A 148 -4.42 -20.68 -12.73
N LEU A 149 -4.10 -20.29 -13.95
CA LEU A 149 -4.15 -18.91 -14.40
C LEU A 149 -5.27 -18.78 -15.44
N ASN A 150 -6.35 -18.10 -15.07
CA ASN A 150 -7.38 -17.66 -16.00
C ASN A 150 -7.15 -16.17 -16.30
N LEU A 151 -6.91 -15.83 -17.57
CA LEU A 151 -6.68 -14.45 -17.99
C LEU A 151 -7.97 -13.61 -18.05
N ASN A 152 -9.13 -14.28 -18.07
CA ASN A 152 -10.44 -13.64 -18.10
C ASN A 152 -11.38 -14.33 -17.10
N PRO A 153 -11.10 -14.23 -15.79
CA PRO A 153 -11.91 -14.89 -14.78
C PRO A 153 -13.30 -14.28 -14.72
N THR A 154 -14.30 -15.11 -14.48
CA THR A 154 -15.63 -14.62 -14.09
C THR A 154 -15.58 -14.10 -12.64
N ARG A 155 -16.65 -13.42 -12.23
CA ARG A 155 -16.72 -12.91 -10.85
C ARG A 155 -16.75 -14.02 -9.81
N GLU A 156 -17.31 -15.18 -10.15
CA GLU A 156 -17.39 -16.36 -9.31
C GLU A 156 -16.05 -17.11 -9.19
N GLU A 157 -15.14 -16.89 -10.14
CA GLU A 157 -13.80 -17.50 -10.17
C GLU A 157 -12.73 -16.65 -9.47
N MET A 158 -13.04 -15.40 -9.11
CA MET A 158 -12.17 -14.50 -8.35
C MET A 158 -12.37 -14.68 -6.85
#